data_19167f34470fed12679eefdbf9230193
#
_entry.id   19167f34470fed12679eefdbf9230193
#
_cell.length_a   1.000
_cell.length_b   1.000
_cell.length_c   1.000
_cell.angle_alpha   90.00
_cell.angle_beta   90.00
_cell.angle_gamma   90.00
#
_symmetry.space_group_name_H-M   'P 1'
#
loop_
_entity.id
_entity.type
_entity.pdbx_description
1 polymer ?
#
loop_
_entity_poly.entity_id
_entity_poly.type
_entity_poly.pdbx_seq_one_letter_code
_entity_poly.pdbx_strand_id
1 'polypeptide(L)'
;MTLEEMHQVLELTNDVKKHKGTILGKLNGKAVCLPKDTRMNRNIAVYGASGSMKSRAFARNLIFGCVARGESLIITDPKSELYEDMAAYLESNGYTVRAFNLVNPENSDSWNCLMEIEGPETMAQLFADVIIKNTGSGKPDHFWDNAELNLLKAL
;
A
#
# COMPACT_ATOMS: atom_id res chain seq x y z
N MET A 1 8.34 23.88 14.70
CA MET A 1 7.91 22.97 15.78
C MET A 1 9.04 22.90 16.79
N THR A 2 8.80 23.35 17.99
CA THR A 2 9.74 23.21 19.11
C THR A 2 9.83 21.76 19.57
N LEU A 3 10.83 21.40 20.38
CA LEU A 3 10.94 20.07 20.98
C LEU A 3 9.73 19.75 21.88
N GLU A 4 9.19 20.74 22.56
CA GLU A 4 8.01 20.61 23.41
C GLU A 4 6.75 20.32 22.59
N GLU A 5 6.53 21.05 21.50
CA GLU A 5 5.42 20.79 20.57
C GLU A 5 5.54 19.39 19.92
N MET A 6 6.77 18.97 19.63
CA MET A 6 7.02 17.65 19.06
C MET A 6 6.62 16.53 20.03
N HIS A 7 6.95 16.66 21.31
CA HIS A 7 6.60 15.67 22.36
C HIS A 7 5.09 15.53 22.61
N GLN A 8 4.28 16.51 22.19
CA GLN A 8 2.82 16.42 22.30
C GLN A 8 2.19 15.50 21.25
N VAL A 9 2.86 15.31 20.10
CA VAL A 9 2.31 14.60 18.94
C VAL A 9 3.15 13.41 18.47
N LEU A 10 4.43 13.37 18.85
CA LEU A 10 5.39 12.33 18.46
C LEU A 10 6.05 11.71 19.69
N GLU A 11 6.46 10.47 19.57
CA GLU A 11 7.16 9.73 20.59
C GLU A 11 8.63 9.54 20.22
N LEU A 12 9.52 9.60 21.22
CA LEU A 12 10.93 9.28 21.07
C LEU A 12 11.24 7.95 21.74
N THR A 13 11.76 6.99 21.00
CA THR A 13 12.09 5.66 21.52
C THR A 13 13.51 5.22 21.16
N ASN A 14 14.13 4.46 22.07
CA ASN A 14 15.34 3.71 21.79
C ASN A 14 15.04 2.26 21.36
N ASP A 15 13.85 1.76 21.65
CA ASP A 15 13.43 0.40 21.33
C ASP A 15 12.47 0.40 20.14
N VAL A 16 13.07 0.42 18.95
CA VAL A 16 12.34 0.42 17.70
C VAL A 16 11.54 -0.87 17.49
N LYS A 17 12.00 -1.99 18.06
CA LYS A 17 11.36 -3.31 17.86
C LYS A 17 10.05 -3.44 18.64
N LYS A 18 9.96 -2.80 19.80
CA LYS A 18 8.74 -2.82 20.62
C LYS A 18 7.76 -1.72 20.31
N HIS A 19 8.20 -0.69 19.60
CA HIS A 19 7.35 0.44 19.27
C HIS A 19 6.36 0.10 18.16
N LYS A 20 5.06 0.30 18.41
CA LYS A 20 3.99 -0.01 17.45
C LYS A 20 3.62 1.15 16.50
N GLY A 21 4.25 2.30 16.63
CA GLY A 21 4.03 3.47 15.80
C GLY A 21 4.85 3.45 14.50
N THR A 22 4.62 4.44 13.66
CA THR A 22 5.37 4.61 12.42
C THR A 22 6.63 5.43 12.66
N ILE A 23 7.79 4.90 12.27
CA ILE A 23 9.08 5.57 12.40
C ILE A 23 9.18 6.64 11.31
N LEU A 24 9.38 7.88 11.72
CA LEU A 24 9.52 9.03 10.82
C LEU A 24 10.98 9.43 10.59
N GLY A 25 11.85 9.15 11.55
CA GLY A 25 13.25 9.53 11.47
C GLY A 25 14.01 9.30 12.76
N LYS A 26 15.14 10.00 12.92
CA LYS A 26 16.02 9.90 14.09
C LYS A 26 16.41 11.31 14.58
N LEU A 27 16.33 11.51 15.88
CA LEU A 27 16.74 12.74 16.55
C LEU A 27 17.54 12.39 17.80
N ASN A 28 18.74 12.95 17.93
CA ASN A 28 19.62 12.74 19.10
C ASN A 28 19.80 11.25 19.49
N GLY A 29 19.96 10.39 18.47
CA GLY A 29 20.14 8.95 18.68
C GLY A 29 18.85 8.15 18.85
N LYS A 30 17.73 8.78 19.13
CA LYS A 30 16.42 8.14 19.33
C LYS A 30 15.58 8.15 18.06
N ALA A 31 14.77 7.11 17.85
CA ALA A 31 13.78 7.11 16.79
C ALA A 31 12.63 8.04 17.14
N VAL A 32 12.21 8.85 16.16
CA VAL A 32 11.02 9.70 16.20
C VAL A 32 9.88 8.93 15.56
N CYS A 33 8.81 8.71 16.31
CA CYS A 33 7.70 7.87 15.89
C CYS A 33 6.37 8.61 15.97
N LEU A 34 5.52 8.38 14.98
CA LEU A 34 4.11 8.72 15.05
C LEU A 34 3.39 7.60 15.83
N PRO A 35 2.74 7.89 16.97
CA PRO A 35 2.06 6.89 17.78
C PRO A 35 0.99 6.11 16.99
N LYS A 36 0.73 4.86 17.38
CA LYS A 36 -0.29 4.03 16.73
C LYS A 36 -1.70 4.60 16.91
N ASP A 37 -1.98 5.15 18.07
CA ASP A 37 -3.26 5.71 18.51
C ASP A 37 -3.32 7.23 18.37
N THR A 38 -2.48 7.78 17.51
CA THR A 38 -2.49 9.21 17.19
C THR A 38 -3.87 9.67 16.70
N ARG A 39 -4.29 10.86 17.11
CA ARG A 39 -5.46 11.54 16.54
C ARG A 39 -5.18 12.19 15.18
N MET A 40 -3.91 12.21 14.77
CA MET A 40 -3.48 12.77 13.48
C MET A 40 -3.75 11.79 12.35
N ASN A 41 -3.91 12.32 11.15
CA ASN A 41 -3.91 11.57 9.92
C ASN A 41 -2.57 10.81 9.78
N ARG A 42 -2.64 9.56 9.35
CA ARG A 42 -1.47 8.70 9.12
C ARG A 42 -0.86 8.83 7.73
N ASN A 43 -1.38 9.71 6.88
CA ASN A 43 -0.80 9.95 5.57
C ASN A 43 0.53 10.66 5.72
N ILE A 44 1.57 10.12 5.06
CA ILE A 44 2.93 10.64 5.14
C ILE A 44 3.40 10.97 3.73
N ALA A 45 3.85 12.20 3.53
CA ALA A 45 4.48 12.62 2.29
C ALA A 45 5.99 12.81 2.52
N VAL A 46 6.81 12.12 1.72
CA VAL A 46 8.27 12.18 1.80
C VAL A 46 8.83 12.85 0.55
N TYR A 47 9.44 14.01 0.72
CA TYR A 47 10.03 14.79 -0.35
C TYR A 47 11.55 14.70 -0.33
N GLY A 48 12.15 14.67 -1.51
CA GLY A 48 13.60 14.66 -1.66
C GLY A 48 14.01 14.51 -3.13
N ALA A 49 15.17 15.02 -3.49
CA ALA A 49 15.74 14.90 -4.82
C ALA A 49 15.98 13.43 -5.20
N SER A 50 16.21 13.16 -6.48
CA SER A 50 16.66 11.84 -6.93
C SER A 50 17.98 11.50 -6.23
N GLY A 51 18.14 10.23 -5.80
CA GLY A 51 19.32 9.80 -5.03
C GLY A 51 19.33 10.17 -3.54
N SER A 52 18.34 10.89 -3.01
CA SER A 52 18.26 11.24 -1.57
C SER A 52 17.91 10.09 -0.63
N MET A 53 18.02 8.86 -1.10
CA MET A 53 17.78 7.63 -0.32
C MET A 53 16.34 7.47 0.26
N LYS A 54 15.32 8.09 -0.33
CA LYS A 54 13.93 8.00 0.17
C LYS A 54 13.47 6.54 0.36
N SER A 55 13.74 5.68 -0.64
CA SER A 55 13.36 4.26 -0.56
C SER A 55 14.09 3.55 0.58
N ARG A 56 15.39 3.81 0.75
CA ARG A 56 16.20 3.20 1.84
C ARG A 56 15.86 3.75 3.21
N ALA A 57 15.78 5.07 3.33
CA ALA A 57 15.62 5.73 4.63
C ALA A 57 14.20 5.66 5.15
N PHE A 58 13.19 5.60 4.28
CA PHE A 58 11.80 5.63 4.69
C PHE A 58 11.00 4.41 4.25
N ALA A 59 10.90 4.12 2.93
CA ALA A 59 10.00 3.08 2.44
C ALA A 59 10.33 1.69 3.01
N ARG A 60 11.60 1.27 3.01
CA ARG A 60 12.01 -0.02 3.60
C ARG A 60 11.74 -0.08 5.10
N ASN A 61 12.04 1.00 5.83
CA ASN A 61 11.78 1.06 7.27
C ASN A 61 10.28 1.01 7.58
N LEU A 62 9.44 1.60 6.72
CA LEU A 62 7.99 1.50 6.83
C LEU A 62 7.53 0.04 6.65
N ILE A 63 8.05 -0.66 5.63
CA ILE A 63 7.75 -2.08 5.40
C ILE A 63 8.16 -2.92 6.60
N PHE A 64 9.38 -2.76 7.15
CA PHE A 64 9.80 -3.45 8.38
C PHE A 64 8.85 -3.18 9.54
N GLY A 65 8.42 -1.94 9.71
CA GLY A 65 7.44 -1.56 10.73
C GLY A 65 6.08 -2.24 10.55
N CYS A 66 5.58 -2.31 9.31
CA CYS A 66 4.33 -3.00 9.00
C CYS A 66 4.43 -4.50 9.27
N VAL A 67 5.53 -5.14 8.90
CA VAL A 67 5.79 -6.56 9.21
C VAL A 67 5.79 -6.80 10.72
N ALA A 68 6.46 -5.96 11.49
CA ALA A 68 6.47 -6.07 12.95
C ALA A 68 5.09 -5.90 13.60
N ARG A 69 4.15 -5.24 12.91
CA ARG A 69 2.76 -5.06 13.35
C ARG A 69 1.78 -6.07 12.76
N GLY A 70 2.21 -6.91 11.81
CA GLY A 70 1.35 -7.87 11.09
C GLY A 70 0.35 -7.19 10.15
N GLU A 71 0.72 -6.05 9.55
CA GLU A 71 -0.15 -5.28 8.66
C GLU A 71 0.03 -5.71 7.19
N SER A 72 -1.07 -5.80 6.44
CA SER A 72 -1.02 -6.00 4.99
C SER A 72 -0.52 -4.74 4.27
N LEU A 73 0.12 -4.93 3.13
CA LEU A 73 0.78 -3.87 2.37
C LEU A 73 0.33 -3.86 0.91
N ILE A 74 0.09 -2.68 0.37
CA ILE A 74 -0.03 -2.43 -1.06
C ILE A 74 1.06 -1.43 -1.43
N ILE A 75 1.93 -1.81 -2.37
CA ILE A 75 3.11 -1.01 -2.73
C ILE A 75 3.09 -0.76 -4.23
N THR A 76 3.20 0.51 -4.64
CA THR A 76 3.47 0.86 -6.02
C THR A 76 4.97 1.05 -6.21
N ASP A 77 5.59 0.18 -7.01
CA ASP A 77 7.05 0.13 -7.21
C ASP A 77 7.42 0.19 -8.69
N PRO A 78 7.46 1.39 -9.30
CA PRO A 78 7.71 1.53 -10.74
C PRO A 78 9.07 1.04 -11.22
N LYS A 79 10.02 0.82 -10.31
CA LYS A 79 11.39 0.40 -10.60
C LYS A 79 11.72 -1.01 -10.15
N SER A 80 10.78 -1.69 -9.49
CA SER A 80 10.96 -3.00 -8.85
C SER A 80 12.02 -3.06 -7.74
N GLU A 81 12.58 -1.91 -7.32
CA GLU A 81 13.63 -1.83 -6.29
C GLU A 81 13.15 -2.38 -4.93
N LEU A 82 11.90 -2.09 -4.54
CA LEU A 82 11.34 -2.56 -3.28
C LEU A 82 10.97 -4.03 -3.34
N TYR A 83 10.44 -4.49 -4.47
CA TYR A 83 10.13 -5.90 -4.69
C TYR A 83 11.40 -6.76 -4.62
N GLU A 84 12.44 -6.41 -5.38
CA GLU A 84 13.73 -7.13 -5.40
C GLU A 84 14.39 -7.18 -4.02
N ASP A 85 14.34 -6.08 -3.27
CA ASP A 85 14.98 -5.99 -1.97
C ASP A 85 14.18 -6.64 -0.82
N MET A 86 12.85 -6.66 -0.89
CA MET A 86 11.99 -6.96 0.26
C MET A 86 11.14 -8.22 0.11
N ALA A 87 10.94 -8.75 -1.11
CA ALA A 87 10.05 -9.89 -1.31
C ALA A 87 10.48 -11.11 -0.50
N ALA A 88 11.74 -11.52 -0.58
CA ALA A 88 12.27 -12.64 0.17
C ALA A 88 12.17 -12.45 1.70
N TYR A 89 12.36 -11.21 2.18
CA TYR A 89 12.17 -10.90 3.58
C TYR A 89 10.71 -11.02 4.01
N LEU A 90 9.77 -10.53 3.21
CA LEU A 90 8.34 -10.64 3.46
C LEU A 90 7.90 -12.10 3.50
N GLU A 91 8.29 -12.91 2.54
CA GLU A 91 8.00 -14.35 2.48
C GLU A 91 8.57 -15.09 3.68
N SER A 92 9.81 -14.79 4.10
CA SER A 92 10.42 -15.40 5.28
C SER A 92 9.69 -15.03 6.59
N ASN A 93 8.91 -13.95 6.60
CA ASN A 93 8.04 -13.55 7.70
C ASN A 93 6.58 -13.99 7.55
N GLY A 94 6.30 -14.90 6.61
CA GLY A 94 4.98 -15.51 6.44
C GLY A 94 3.99 -14.70 5.60
N TYR A 95 4.46 -13.70 4.85
CA TYR A 95 3.61 -12.95 3.93
C TYR A 95 3.48 -13.66 2.59
N THR A 96 2.30 -13.64 2.03
CA THR A 96 2.10 -13.97 0.62
C THR A 96 2.38 -12.71 -0.20
N VAL A 97 3.45 -12.73 -0.98
CA VAL A 97 3.82 -11.63 -1.88
C VAL A 97 3.21 -11.87 -3.24
N ARG A 98 2.49 -10.89 -3.76
CA ARG A 98 1.91 -10.89 -5.11
C ARG A 98 2.45 -9.71 -5.89
N ALA A 99 2.97 -9.95 -7.07
CA ALA A 99 3.51 -8.92 -7.95
C ALA A 99 2.63 -8.78 -9.20
N PHE A 100 1.94 -7.65 -9.33
CA PHE A 100 1.19 -7.32 -10.54
C PHE A 100 2.07 -6.45 -11.44
N ASN A 101 2.69 -7.07 -12.44
CA ASN A 101 3.68 -6.43 -13.32
C ASN A 101 3.06 -6.00 -14.66
N LEU A 102 2.78 -4.71 -14.78
CA LEU A 102 2.22 -4.12 -16.01
C LEU A 102 3.27 -3.87 -17.10
N VAL A 103 4.56 -3.85 -16.75
CA VAL A 103 5.67 -3.62 -17.70
C VAL A 103 6.07 -4.93 -18.38
N ASN A 104 6.12 -6.00 -17.62
CA ASN A 104 6.42 -7.35 -18.12
C ASN A 104 5.38 -8.33 -17.60
N PRO A 105 4.24 -8.47 -18.29
CA PRO A 105 3.13 -9.32 -17.83
C PRO A 105 3.48 -10.80 -17.71
N GLU A 106 4.50 -11.29 -18.43
CA GLU A 106 4.98 -12.68 -18.35
C GLU A 106 5.56 -13.01 -16.96
N ASN A 107 6.08 -12.00 -16.28
CA ASN A 107 6.61 -12.10 -14.92
C ASN A 107 5.63 -11.57 -13.86
N SER A 108 4.35 -11.49 -14.19
CA SER A 108 3.29 -11.06 -13.29
C SER A 108 2.59 -12.25 -12.65
N ASP A 109 2.25 -12.13 -11.37
CA ASP A 109 1.27 -13.03 -10.79
C ASP A 109 -0.09 -12.85 -11.47
N SER A 110 -0.78 -13.95 -11.68
CA SER A 110 -2.18 -13.92 -12.13
C SER A 110 -3.11 -13.65 -10.95
N TRP A 111 -4.14 -12.89 -11.21
CA TRP A 111 -5.19 -12.64 -10.23
C TRP A 111 -6.56 -12.83 -10.86
N ASN A 112 -7.32 -13.79 -10.34
CA ASN A 112 -8.71 -13.96 -10.72
C ASN A 112 -9.59 -13.12 -9.81
N CYS A 113 -9.85 -11.92 -10.26
CA CYS A 113 -10.64 -10.96 -9.50
C CYS A 113 -12.09 -11.40 -9.24
N LEU A 114 -12.64 -12.30 -10.06
CA LEU A 114 -14.00 -12.84 -9.85
C LEU A 114 -14.07 -13.77 -8.63
N MET A 115 -12.96 -14.40 -8.25
CA MET A 115 -12.93 -15.26 -7.05
C MET A 115 -12.94 -14.45 -5.74
N GLU A 116 -12.65 -13.16 -5.81
CA GLU A 116 -12.67 -12.27 -4.62
C GLU A 116 -14.06 -11.69 -4.35
N ILE A 117 -15.03 -11.98 -5.24
CA ILE A 117 -16.41 -11.51 -5.06
C ILE A 117 -17.13 -12.47 -4.12
N GLU A 118 -16.83 -12.34 -2.82
CA GLU A 118 -17.57 -13.00 -1.77
C GLU A 118 -18.59 -12.03 -1.16
N GLY A 119 -19.86 -12.41 -1.12
CA GLY A 119 -20.87 -11.63 -0.41
C GLY A 119 -22.09 -11.23 -1.23
N PRO A 120 -22.77 -10.14 -0.86
CA PRO A 120 -24.03 -9.76 -1.48
C PRO A 120 -23.86 -9.35 -2.95
N GLU A 121 -24.91 -9.53 -3.77
CA GLU A 121 -24.95 -9.16 -5.20
C GLU A 121 -24.45 -7.73 -5.49
N THR A 122 -24.54 -6.82 -4.52
CA THR A 122 -24.02 -5.45 -4.63
C THR A 122 -22.50 -5.39 -4.86
N MET A 123 -21.73 -6.37 -4.38
CA MET A 123 -20.29 -6.44 -4.60
C MET A 123 -19.97 -6.79 -6.04
N ALA A 124 -20.68 -7.76 -6.64
CA ALA A 124 -20.55 -8.09 -8.06
C ALA A 124 -20.90 -6.89 -8.95
N GLN A 125 -21.95 -6.15 -8.59
CA GLN A 125 -22.34 -4.94 -9.29
C GLN A 125 -21.26 -3.85 -9.21
N LEU A 126 -20.73 -3.58 -8.02
CA LEU A 126 -19.66 -2.60 -7.82
C LEU A 126 -18.42 -2.96 -8.62
N PHE A 127 -18.06 -4.24 -8.62
CA PHE A 127 -16.91 -4.74 -9.36
C PHE A 127 -17.09 -4.57 -10.88
N ALA A 128 -18.25 -4.95 -11.43
CA ALA A 128 -18.58 -4.77 -12.82
C ALA A 128 -18.55 -3.29 -13.24
N ASP A 129 -19.10 -2.39 -12.40
CA ASP A 129 -19.07 -0.95 -12.62
C ASP A 129 -17.63 -0.40 -12.67
N VAL A 130 -16.74 -0.87 -11.79
CA VAL A 130 -15.33 -0.46 -11.76
C VAL A 130 -14.61 -0.90 -13.04
N ILE A 131 -14.80 -2.14 -13.49
CA ILE A 131 -14.18 -2.64 -14.72
C ILE A 131 -14.64 -1.80 -15.91
N ILE A 132 -15.94 -1.68 -16.13
CA ILE A 132 -16.49 -0.98 -17.31
C ILE A 132 -16.05 0.48 -17.36
N LYS A 133 -16.09 1.19 -16.22
CA LYS A 133 -15.65 2.58 -16.15
C LYS A 133 -14.16 2.78 -16.44
N ASN A 134 -13.32 1.78 -16.13
CA ASN A 134 -11.87 1.88 -16.31
C ASN A 134 -11.38 1.26 -17.63
N THR A 135 -12.18 0.45 -18.32
CA THR A 135 -11.82 -0.18 -19.60
C THR A 135 -12.51 0.46 -20.80
N GLY A 136 -13.56 1.24 -20.57
CA GLY A 136 -14.30 1.93 -21.62
C GLY A 136 -13.48 2.95 -22.40
N SER A 137 -13.71 3.07 -23.71
CA SER A 137 -12.96 3.91 -24.66
C SER A 137 -13.25 5.43 -24.56
N GLY A 138 -13.82 5.89 -23.44
CA GLY A 138 -14.00 7.33 -23.17
C GLY A 138 -15.15 8.02 -23.92
N LYS A 139 -15.90 7.31 -24.77
CA LYS A 139 -17.18 7.79 -25.30
C LYS A 139 -18.28 6.99 -24.64
N PRO A 140 -19.14 7.62 -23.82
CA PRO A 140 -20.24 6.91 -23.19
C PRO A 140 -21.24 6.45 -24.25
N ASP A 141 -21.27 5.17 -24.54
CA ASP A 141 -22.35 4.52 -25.24
C ASP A 141 -23.21 3.75 -24.25
N HIS A 142 -24.17 4.43 -23.68
CA HIS A 142 -25.03 3.92 -22.61
C HIS A 142 -25.69 2.57 -22.92
N PHE A 143 -25.87 2.23 -24.19
CA PHE A 143 -26.47 0.95 -24.56
C PHE A 143 -25.47 -0.20 -24.37
N TRP A 144 -24.26 -0.06 -24.90
CA TRP A 144 -23.23 -1.10 -24.80
C TRP A 144 -22.68 -1.21 -23.39
N ASP A 145 -22.45 -0.09 -22.72
CA ASP A 145 -22.01 -0.06 -21.32
C ASP A 145 -23.00 -0.80 -20.40
N ASN A 146 -24.31 -0.61 -20.60
CA ASN A 146 -25.33 -1.33 -19.85
C ASN A 146 -25.42 -2.82 -20.21
N ALA A 147 -25.21 -3.18 -21.49
CA ALA A 147 -25.21 -4.58 -21.90
C ALA A 147 -24.01 -5.34 -21.29
N GLU A 148 -22.82 -4.74 -21.32
CA GLU A 148 -21.61 -5.29 -20.69
C GLU A 148 -21.79 -5.41 -19.18
N LEU A 149 -22.38 -4.39 -18.52
CA LEU A 149 -22.66 -4.41 -17.10
C LEU A 149 -23.59 -5.56 -16.72
N ASN A 150 -24.68 -5.76 -17.47
CA ASN A 150 -25.61 -6.84 -17.20
C ASN A 150 -24.99 -8.23 -17.43
N LEU A 151 -24.13 -8.36 -18.44
CA LEU A 151 -23.41 -9.61 -18.69
C LEU A 151 -22.46 -9.94 -17.53
N LEU A 152 -21.65 -8.97 -17.08
CA LEU A 152 -20.71 -9.18 -15.99
C LEU A 152 -21.39 -9.46 -14.63
N LYS A 153 -22.62 -8.95 -14.45
CA LYS A 153 -23.41 -9.25 -13.24
C LYS A 153 -24.01 -10.66 -13.25
N ALA A 154 -24.15 -11.26 -14.41
CA ALA A 154 -24.75 -12.59 -14.58
C ALA A 154 -23.74 -13.74 -14.49
N LEU A 155 -22.44 -13.44 -14.52
CA LEU A 155 -21.33 -14.37 -14.35
C LEU A 155 -21.01 -14.58 -12.87
#